data_5a44d81ab5feb90d540912fe629c901f
#
_entry.id   5a44d81ab5feb90d540912fe629c901f
#
_cell.length_a   1.000
_cell.length_b   1.000
_cell.length_c   1.000
_cell.angle_alpha   90.00
_cell.angle_beta   90.00
_cell.angle_gamma   90.00
#
_symmetry.space_group_name_H-M   'P 1'
#
loop_
_entity.id
_entity.type
_entity.pdbx_description
1 polymer ?
#
loop_
_entity_poly.entity_id
_entity_poly.type
_entity_poly.pdbx_seq_one_letter_code
_entity_poly.pdbx_strand_id
1 'polypeptide(L)'
;MTKTFAVLVAVLAILATACGGGAGGGTAATSAPAATPVPTQAAASPTKTPRPCCTKVVAAYSNISADDWIPWYAFEKGVFKENGLDVDLQSINGGAQTSAALLAGGIQIGQFGGAEALSANAGGADLVLVANLAPVYPYKLYAQKGITTIAGLKGKKVGVSNAGGSSDIATRAALKAAGLDPDKDVIIVAVGSHANRTAALLAGSIDAGVDDPPEDLELVKAGLNAIVDLASQKLPAANTGVIMQRTYLNANKDTVQAYVDSLTIARLKMKADKAGATAVLGKYFKITDQSALDGAYDFFMNEVTVPYLYPDVVQFKDAVSILGAGNPNIAKVDITKMIDRTFMQSAQDRKLGG
;
A
#
# COMPACT_ATOMS: atom_id res chain seq x y z
N MET A 1 15.90 -1.07 -46.18
CA MET A 1 16.22 0.37 -46.18
C MET A 1 16.65 0.75 -44.77
N THR A 2 17.94 0.70 -44.55
CA THR A 2 18.67 0.97 -43.30
C THR A 2 18.91 2.49 -43.18
N LYS A 3 18.59 3.09 -42.03
CA LYS A 3 19.06 4.42 -41.66
C LYS A 3 19.67 4.39 -40.26
N THR A 4 20.99 4.41 -40.26
CA THR A 4 21.89 4.60 -39.13
C THR A 4 21.88 6.05 -38.72
N PHE A 5 21.70 6.39 -37.43
CA PHE A 5 21.97 7.71 -36.86
C PHE A 5 23.15 7.62 -35.91
N ALA A 6 24.20 8.34 -36.30
CA ALA A 6 25.43 8.55 -35.51
C ALA A 6 25.20 9.72 -34.53
N VAL A 7 25.54 9.54 -33.26
CA VAL A 7 25.56 10.58 -32.23
C VAL A 7 27.02 11.01 -32.03
N LEU A 8 27.27 12.28 -32.23
CA LEU A 8 28.54 12.98 -32.08
C LEU A 8 28.75 13.37 -30.60
N VAL A 9 29.86 12.92 -30.01
CA VAL A 9 30.31 13.33 -28.67
C VAL A 9 31.29 14.49 -28.83
N ALA A 10 30.97 15.64 -28.24
CA ALA A 10 31.87 16.80 -28.12
C ALA A 10 32.46 16.83 -26.71
N VAL A 11 33.77 16.66 -26.65
CA VAL A 11 34.59 16.84 -25.43
C VAL A 11 35.13 18.29 -25.46
N LEU A 12 34.90 19.04 -24.39
CA LEU A 12 35.49 20.36 -24.18
C LEU A 12 36.42 20.32 -22.96
N ALA A 13 37.71 20.42 -23.22
CA ALA A 13 38.76 20.60 -22.23
C ALA A 13 39.02 22.10 -22.01
N ILE A 14 39.08 22.55 -20.76
CA ILE A 14 39.58 23.89 -20.42
C ILE A 14 40.78 23.75 -19.50
N LEU A 15 41.88 24.34 -19.97
CA LEU A 15 43.21 24.41 -19.40
C LEU A 15 43.28 25.41 -18.23
N ALA A 16 44.15 25.08 -17.29
CA ALA A 16 44.63 25.91 -16.19
C ALA A 16 45.71 26.88 -16.68
N THR A 17 45.78 28.05 -16.09
CA THR A 17 46.99 28.89 -16.11
C THR A 17 47.24 29.50 -14.74
N ALA A 18 48.44 29.22 -14.24
CA ALA A 18 49.06 29.77 -13.05
C ALA A 18 50.03 30.90 -13.49
N CYS A 19 50.28 31.84 -12.60
CA CYS A 19 51.51 32.65 -12.43
C CYS A 19 51.15 33.80 -11.48
N GLY A 20 51.86 34.18 -10.43
CA GLY A 20 53.27 34.10 -10.14
C GLY A 20 53.70 35.42 -9.51
N GLY A 21 54.31 35.37 -8.33
CA GLY A 21 55.52 36.12 -8.00
C GLY A 21 55.40 37.53 -7.44
N GLY A 22 56.13 37.80 -6.37
CA GLY A 22 56.64 39.09 -6.04
C GLY A 22 56.96 39.32 -4.56
N ALA A 23 58.22 39.22 -4.23
CA ALA A 23 58.82 39.47 -2.91
C ALA A 23 59.12 40.96 -2.69
N GLY A 24 59.28 41.39 -1.44
CA GLY A 24 59.81 42.70 -1.09
C GLY A 24 59.67 43.02 0.40
N GLY A 25 60.68 42.96 1.12
CA GLY A 25 61.03 43.11 2.49
C GLY A 25 61.04 44.56 3.00
N GLY A 26 61.10 44.69 4.31
CA GLY A 26 61.26 45.97 4.99
C GLY A 26 61.03 45.81 6.48
N THR A 27 62.15 45.75 7.23
CA THR A 27 62.22 45.76 8.70
C THR A 27 62.01 47.19 9.23
N ALA A 28 61.15 47.33 10.24
CA ALA A 28 61.29 48.44 11.21
C ALA A 28 60.66 48.01 12.57
N ALA A 29 61.44 47.99 13.62
CA ALA A 29 61.03 47.77 14.98
C ALA A 29 60.50 49.09 15.58
N THR A 30 59.37 49.06 16.26
CA THR A 30 59.01 50.09 17.21
C THR A 30 58.04 49.55 18.27
N SER A 31 58.52 49.65 19.54
CA SER A 31 57.85 49.72 20.84
C SER A 31 56.43 49.27 21.01
N ALA A 32 56.25 48.36 21.97
CA ALA A 32 54.96 47.91 22.54
C ALA A 32 54.21 49.01 23.32
N PRO A 33 52.90 49.07 23.19
CA PRO A 33 52.03 49.62 24.24
C PRO A 33 51.22 48.50 24.91
N ALA A 34 50.81 48.82 26.11
CA ALA A 34 50.18 47.96 27.13
C ALA A 34 48.98 47.14 26.68
N ALA A 35 48.91 45.93 27.24
CA ALA A 35 47.82 44.96 27.06
C ALA A 35 46.50 45.46 27.61
N THR A 36 45.53 45.70 26.76
CA THR A 36 44.11 45.78 27.11
C THR A 36 43.52 44.38 27.29
N PRO A 37 42.67 44.12 28.29
CA PRO A 37 42.09 42.78 28.43
C PRO A 37 41.18 42.44 27.25
N VAL A 38 41.48 41.34 26.58
CA VAL A 38 40.66 40.74 25.54
C VAL A 38 39.42 40.18 26.21
N PRO A 39 38.20 40.55 25.78
CA PRO A 39 36.98 39.89 26.25
C PRO A 39 37.03 38.40 25.86
N THR A 40 36.90 37.56 26.89
CA THR A 40 36.80 36.10 26.68
C THR A 40 35.57 35.83 25.83
N GLN A 41 35.84 35.51 24.54
CA GLN A 41 34.81 35.08 23.62
C GLN A 41 34.26 33.73 24.13
N ALA A 42 33.03 33.73 24.61
CA ALA A 42 32.35 32.52 25.02
C ALA A 42 32.38 31.54 23.84
N ALA A 43 32.89 30.34 24.10
CA ALA A 43 32.92 29.26 23.10
C ALA A 43 31.50 29.05 22.57
N ALA A 44 31.29 29.31 21.27
CA ALA A 44 30.04 29.02 20.60
C ALA A 44 29.76 27.53 20.77
N SER A 45 28.67 27.20 21.45
CA SER A 45 28.18 25.83 21.51
C SER A 45 28.11 25.24 20.08
N PRO A 46 28.56 24.00 19.86
CA PRO A 46 28.49 23.41 18.54
C PRO A 46 27.04 23.43 18.07
N THR A 47 26.77 24.17 17.01
CA THR A 47 25.49 24.19 16.33
C THR A 47 25.26 22.76 15.85
N LYS A 48 24.35 22.02 16.50
CA LYS A 48 23.93 20.70 16.03
C LYS A 48 23.43 20.89 14.61
N THR A 49 24.16 20.40 13.62
CA THR A 49 23.63 20.24 12.26
C THR A 49 22.29 19.54 12.38
N PRO A 50 21.17 20.08 11.87
CA PRO A 50 19.90 19.40 11.92
C PRO A 50 20.10 18.05 11.24
N ARG A 51 19.99 16.93 11.99
CA ARG A 51 19.87 15.63 11.35
C ARG A 51 18.64 15.70 10.46
N PRO A 52 18.69 15.19 9.22
CA PRO A 52 17.45 15.06 8.45
C PRO A 52 16.43 14.35 9.34
N CYS A 53 15.24 14.94 9.54
CA CYS A 53 14.30 14.52 10.56
C CYS A 53 13.83 13.08 10.36
N CYS A 54 13.93 12.55 9.09
CA CYS A 54 13.15 11.40 8.73
C CYS A 54 13.89 10.45 7.78
N THR A 55 13.69 9.14 8.02
CA THR A 55 14.14 8.09 7.09
C THR A 55 13.22 8.09 5.86
N LYS A 56 13.80 8.18 4.66
CA LYS A 56 13.05 8.12 3.41
C LYS A 56 12.57 6.70 3.13
N VAL A 57 11.31 6.57 2.74
CA VAL A 57 10.67 5.31 2.36
C VAL A 57 9.80 5.55 1.14
N VAL A 58 9.98 4.78 0.07
CA VAL A 58 9.03 4.74 -1.04
C VAL A 58 8.05 3.61 -0.77
N ALA A 59 6.78 3.97 -0.60
CA ALA A 59 5.69 3.03 -0.41
C ALA A 59 4.66 3.18 -1.53
N ALA A 60 3.96 2.10 -1.86
CA ALA A 60 2.89 2.19 -2.86
C ALA A 60 1.65 1.41 -2.41
N TYR A 61 0.48 1.92 -2.81
CA TYR A 61 -0.80 1.23 -2.69
C TYR A 61 -1.29 0.79 -4.08
N SER A 62 -1.99 -0.34 -4.12
CA SER A 62 -2.30 -1.03 -5.36
C SER A 62 -3.56 -0.57 -6.06
N ASN A 63 -4.44 0.15 -5.37
CA ASN A 63 -5.71 0.63 -5.92
C ASN A 63 -6.17 1.90 -5.20
N ILE A 64 -7.07 2.67 -5.82
CA ILE A 64 -7.92 3.58 -5.09
C ILE A 64 -9.07 2.74 -4.54
N SER A 65 -8.95 2.26 -3.31
CA SER A 65 -9.94 1.47 -2.57
C SER A 65 -9.83 1.81 -1.09
N ALA A 66 -10.93 1.81 -0.37
CA ALA A 66 -10.94 2.25 1.03
C ALA A 66 -10.15 1.32 1.97
N ASP A 67 -9.78 0.12 1.56
CA ASP A 67 -8.85 -0.75 2.29
C ASP A 67 -7.40 -0.22 2.30
N ASP A 68 -7.06 0.77 1.45
CA ASP A 68 -5.82 1.54 1.47
C ASP A 68 -5.93 2.89 2.26
N TRP A 69 -7.04 3.13 2.95
CA TRP A 69 -7.32 4.41 3.60
C TRP A 69 -6.39 4.74 4.77
N ILE A 70 -6.01 3.75 5.58
CA ILE A 70 -5.14 3.97 6.75
C ILE A 70 -3.79 4.58 6.35
N PRO A 71 -3.03 4.07 5.35
CA PRO A 71 -1.81 4.70 4.87
C PRO A 71 -2.04 6.09 4.24
N TRP A 72 -3.17 6.34 3.55
CA TRP A 72 -3.49 7.68 3.07
C TRP A 72 -3.69 8.67 4.22
N TYR A 73 -4.44 8.27 5.25
CA TYR A 73 -4.63 9.09 6.44
C TYR A 73 -3.29 9.35 7.15
N ALA A 74 -2.45 8.33 7.31
CA ALA A 74 -1.14 8.47 7.91
C ALA A 74 -0.26 9.48 7.15
N PHE A 75 -0.32 9.46 5.81
CA PHE A 75 0.39 10.38 4.93
C PHE A 75 -0.16 11.80 5.04
N GLU A 76 -1.46 12.00 4.82
CA GLU A 76 -2.12 13.31 4.78
C GLU A 76 -2.09 14.04 6.13
N LYS A 77 -2.19 13.30 7.23
CA LYS A 77 -2.18 13.86 8.58
C LYS A 77 -0.78 13.91 9.21
N GLY A 78 0.26 13.57 8.45
CA GLY A 78 1.65 13.67 8.91
C GLY A 78 2.08 12.62 9.93
N VAL A 79 1.29 11.55 10.15
CA VAL A 79 1.60 10.53 11.16
C VAL A 79 2.92 9.81 10.87
N PHE A 80 3.26 9.59 9.59
CA PHE A 80 4.56 9.05 9.21
C PHE A 80 5.71 9.96 9.65
N LYS A 81 5.58 11.28 9.46
CA LYS A 81 6.60 12.26 9.86
C LYS A 81 6.73 12.35 11.38
N GLU A 82 5.62 12.29 12.12
CA GLU A 82 5.60 12.21 13.58
C GLU A 82 6.39 11.01 14.10
N ASN A 83 6.42 9.91 13.34
CA ASN A 83 7.17 8.69 13.65
C ASN A 83 8.54 8.60 12.95
N GLY A 84 9.08 9.70 12.43
CA GLY A 84 10.43 9.77 11.87
C GLY A 84 10.57 9.23 10.45
N LEU A 85 9.47 9.13 9.68
CA LEU A 85 9.48 8.65 8.30
C LEU A 85 9.11 9.78 7.32
N ASP A 86 9.89 9.88 6.24
CA ASP A 86 9.57 10.69 5.05
C ASP A 86 9.10 9.74 3.95
N VAL A 87 7.79 9.48 3.94
CA VAL A 87 7.18 8.51 3.02
C VAL A 87 6.80 9.19 1.71
N ASP A 88 7.34 8.68 0.60
CA ASP A 88 6.83 8.93 -0.75
C ASP A 88 5.77 7.86 -1.05
N LEU A 89 4.49 8.23 -0.93
CA LEU A 89 3.36 7.31 -1.07
C LEU A 89 2.80 7.36 -2.50
N GLN A 90 3.05 6.32 -3.28
CA GLN A 90 2.72 6.24 -4.69
C GLN A 90 1.49 5.37 -4.96
N SER A 91 0.76 5.66 -6.05
CA SER A 91 -0.28 4.80 -6.58
C SER A 91 0.28 3.95 -7.71
N ILE A 92 0.20 2.62 -7.57
CA ILE A 92 0.53 1.66 -8.64
C ILE A 92 -0.71 0.82 -8.89
N ASN A 93 -1.36 1.04 -10.03
CA ASN A 93 -2.65 0.45 -10.31
C ASN A 93 -2.56 -1.06 -10.55
N GLY A 94 -3.07 -1.85 -9.60
CA GLY A 94 -3.11 -3.31 -9.60
C GLY A 94 -2.08 -3.99 -8.70
N GLY A 95 -2.53 -5.02 -7.95
CA GLY A 95 -1.69 -5.76 -6.99
C GLY A 95 -0.50 -6.47 -7.64
N ALA A 96 -0.70 -7.04 -8.84
CA ALA A 96 0.38 -7.69 -9.58
C ALA A 96 1.48 -6.70 -10.00
N GLN A 97 1.10 -5.49 -10.43
CA GLN A 97 2.03 -4.41 -10.80
C GLN A 97 2.78 -3.88 -9.59
N THR A 98 2.08 -3.72 -8.44
CA THR A 98 2.69 -3.31 -7.18
C THR A 98 3.68 -4.36 -6.67
N SER A 99 3.33 -5.65 -6.75
CA SER A 99 4.23 -6.76 -6.44
C SER A 99 5.47 -6.76 -7.34
N ALA A 100 5.31 -6.54 -8.65
CA ALA A 100 6.43 -6.45 -9.58
C ALA A 100 7.35 -5.25 -9.27
N ALA A 101 6.80 -4.07 -8.96
CA ALA A 101 7.60 -2.90 -8.58
C ALA A 101 8.38 -3.13 -7.28
N LEU A 102 7.78 -3.85 -6.31
CA LEU A 102 8.43 -4.23 -5.06
C LEU A 102 9.60 -5.18 -5.31
N LEU A 103 9.41 -6.19 -6.15
CA LEU A 103 10.46 -7.16 -6.50
C LEU A 103 11.60 -6.52 -7.28
N ALA A 104 11.29 -5.55 -8.14
CA ALA A 104 12.29 -4.78 -8.88
C ALA A 104 13.04 -3.74 -8.02
N GLY A 105 12.64 -3.53 -6.74
CA GLY A 105 13.25 -2.55 -5.84
C GLY A 105 12.83 -1.09 -6.11
N GLY A 106 11.82 -0.88 -6.95
CA GLY A 106 11.27 0.46 -7.21
C GLY A 106 10.53 1.06 -6.02
N ILE A 107 9.99 0.20 -5.15
CA ILE A 107 9.38 0.55 -3.87
C ILE A 107 9.95 -0.35 -2.77
N GLN A 108 9.90 0.12 -1.51
CA GLN A 108 10.34 -0.65 -0.35
C GLN A 108 9.17 -1.34 0.36
N ILE A 109 8.00 -0.72 0.36
CA ILE A 109 6.78 -1.21 1.02
C ILE A 109 5.62 -1.13 0.02
N GLY A 110 4.89 -2.23 -0.14
CA GLY A 110 3.69 -2.29 -0.97
C GLY A 110 2.45 -2.61 -0.14
N GLN A 111 1.34 -1.91 -0.41
CA GLN A 111 0.02 -2.30 0.06
C GLN A 111 -0.72 -2.99 -1.10
N PHE A 112 -0.85 -4.30 -1.01
CA PHE A 112 -1.52 -5.14 -2.01
C PHE A 112 -1.94 -6.49 -1.42
N GLY A 113 -2.60 -7.32 -2.21
CA GLY A 113 -3.15 -8.58 -1.74
C GLY A 113 -2.13 -9.62 -1.32
N GLY A 114 -2.41 -10.33 -0.24
CA GLY A 114 -1.62 -11.47 0.20
C GLY A 114 -1.58 -12.61 -0.82
N ALA A 115 -2.61 -12.73 -1.66
CA ALA A 115 -2.66 -13.73 -2.73
C ALA A 115 -1.59 -13.49 -3.81
N GLU A 116 -1.36 -12.22 -4.18
CA GLU A 116 -0.29 -11.84 -5.09
C GLU A 116 1.09 -12.10 -4.48
N ALA A 117 1.26 -11.81 -3.17
CA ALA A 117 2.49 -12.13 -2.45
C ALA A 117 2.72 -13.64 -2.37
N LEU A 118 1.68 -14.43 -2.12
CA LEU A 118 1.74 -15.90 -2.13
C LEU A 118 2.17 -16.42 -3.50
N SER A 119 1.59 -15.89 -4.58
CA SER A 119 1.94 -16.26 -5.96
C SER A 119 3.39 -15.90 -6.27
N ALA A 120 3.87 -14.73 -5.84
CA ALA A 120 5.27 -14.32 -6.01
C ALA A 120 6.23 -15.26 -5.25
N ASN A 121 5.90 -15.62 -4.01
CA ASN A 121 6.70 -16.54 -3.19
C ASN A 121 6.70 -17.96 -3.76
N ALA A 122 5.60 -18.42 -4.34
CA ALA A 122 5.56 -19.68 -5.07
C ALA A 122 6.44 -19.65 -6.34
N GLY A 123 6.70 -18.47 -6.88
CA GLY A 123 7.65 -18.21 -7.98
C GLY A 123 9.11 -18.02 -7.52
N GLY A 124 9.40 -18.13 -6.21
CA GLY A 124 10.74 -18.03 -5.65
C GLY A 124 11.10 -16.68 -5.03
N ALA A 125 10.15 -15.75 -4.91
CA ALA A 125 10.33 -14.53 -4.12
C ALA A 125 10.34 -14.83 -2.61
N ASP A 126 10.78 -13.85 -1.80
CA ASP A 126 10.74 -13.90 -0.34
C ASP A 126 10.07 -12.64 0.21
N LEU A 127 8.76 -12.55 0.00
CA LEU A 127 7.91 -11.46 0.47
C LEU A 127 7.32 -11.79 1.84
N VAL A 128 7.24 -10.76 2.68
CA VAL A 128 6.75 -10.86 4.06
C VAL A 128 5.64 -9.83 4.30
N LEU A 129 4.55 -10.27 4.91
CA LEU A 129 3.45 -9.46 5.41
C LEU A 129 3.72 -9.06 6.87
N VAL A 130 3.75 -7.78 7.19
CA VAL A 130 3.96 -7.28 8.58
C VAL A 130 2.70 -6.68 9.20
N ALA A 131 1.72 -6.33 8.37
CA ALA A 131 0.39 -5.92 8.80
C ALA A 131 -0.64 -6.29 7.73
N ASN A 132 -1.92 -6.40 8.12
CA ASN A 132 -3.04 -6.61 7.21
C ASN A 132 -4.11 -5.54 7.44
N LEU A 133 -4.25 -4.61 6.49
CA LEU A 133 -5.16 -3.46 6.59
C LEU A 133 -6.64 -3.88 6.51
N ALA A 134 -6.91 -4.92 5.71
CA ALA A 134 -8.24 -5.52 5.55
C ALA A 134 -8.15 -7.04 5.82
N PRO A 135 -8.30 -7.47 7.09
CA PRO A 135 -8.14 -8.88 7.47
C PRO A 135 -9.35 -9.77 7.14
N VAL A 136 -10.32 -9.23 6.43
CA VAL A 136 -11.51 -9.93 5.90
C VAL A 136 -11.74 -9.49 4.46
N TYR A 137 -12.62 -10.19 3.72
CA TYR A 137 -13.05 -9.70 2.41
C TYR A 137 -13.96 -8.48 2.58
N PRO A 138 -13.56 -7.26 2.13
CA PRO A 138 -14.36 -6.05 2.32
C PRO A 138 -15.43 -5.86 1.24
N TYR A 139 -15.94 -6.94 0.65
CA TYR A 139 -16.71 -6.88 -0.57
C TYR A 139 -18.16 -7.27 -0.40
N LYS A 140 -18.99 -6.70 -1.29
CA LYS A 140 -20.27 -7.27 -1.71
C LYS A 140 -20.15 -7.72 -3.17
N LEU A 141 -20.81 -8.80 -3.54
CA LEU A 141 -20.89 -9.24 -4.93
C LEU A 141 -22.11 -8.59 -5.59
N TYR A 142 -21.85 -7.67 -6.51
CA TYR A 142 -22.88 -6.96 -7.28
C TYR A 142 -23.16 -7.68 -8.58
N ALA A 143 -24.41 -7.63 -9.04
CA ALA A 143 -24.82 -8.21 -10.30
C ALA A 143 -25.79 -7.30 -11.06
N GLN A 144 -25.86 -7.48 -12.39
CA GLN A 144 -26.77 -6.77 -13.29
C GLN A 144 -28.23 -6.99 -12.89
N LYS A 145 -29.07 -6.04 -13.28
CA LYS A 145 -30.53 -6.12 -13.09
C LYS A 145 -31.07 -7.46 -13.58
N GLY A 146 -31.92 -8.09 -12.76
CA GLY A 146 -32.49 -9.39 -13.08
C GLY A 146 -31.68 -10.58 -12.54
N ILE A 147 -30.44 -10.39 -12.10
CA ILE A 147 -29.67 -11.40 -11.38
C ILE A 147 -29.77 -11.09 -9.89
N THR A 148 -30.54 -11.89 -9.16
CA THR A 148 -30.86 -11.65 -7.74
C THR A 148 -30.25 -12.69 -6.80
N THR A 149 -29.62 -13.72 -7.36
CA THR A 149 -28.97 -14.79 -6.60
C THR A 149 -27.64 -15.18 -7.23
N ILE A 150 -26.74 -15.74 -6.43
CA ILE A 150 -25.45 -16.23 -6.95
C ILE A 150 -25.62 -17.39 -7.94
N ALA A 151 -26.67 -18.22 -7.79
CA ALA A 151 -27.00 -19.29 -8.75
C ALA A 151 -27.33 -18.73 -10.15
N GLY A 152 -27.88 -17.51 -10.23
CA GLY A 152 -28.16 -16.81 -11.48
C GLY A 152 -26.92 -16.38 -12.27
N LEU A 153 -25.73 -16.57 -11.71
CA LEU A 153 -24.45 -16.29 -12.37
C LEU A 153 -24.00 -17.42 -13.32
N LYS A 154 -24.68 -18.54 -13.36
CA LYS A 154 -24.31 -19.65 -14.25
C LYS A 154 -24.31 -19.20 -15.72
N GLY A 155 -23.17 -19.41 -16.39
CA GLY A 155 -22.92 -18.95 -17.76
C GLY A 155 -22.62 -17.45 -17.92
N LYS A 156 -22.52 -16.70 -16.82
CA LYS A 156 -22.32 -15.25 -16.80
C LYS A 156 -20.85 -14.85 -16.71
N LYS A 157 -20.54 -13.61 -17.14
CA LYS A 157 -19.22 -12.99 -17.00
C LYS A 157 -19.10 -12.36 -15.63
N VAL A 158 -18.14 -12.83 -14.83
CA VAL A 158 -17.84 -12.28 -13.50
C VAL A 158 -16.49 -11.59 -13.54
N GLY A 159 -16.47 -10.27 -13.28
CA GLY A 159 -15.26 -9.45 -13.36
C GLY A 159 -14.44 -9.52 -12.08
N VAL A 160 -13.12 -9.63 -12.28
CA VAL A 160 -12.11 -9.52 -11.21
C VAL A 160 -11.03 -8.52 -11.64
N SER A 161 -10.28 -7.93 -10.69
CA SER A 161 -9.21 -7.00 -11.09
C SER A 161 -8.10 -7.75 -11.83
N ASN A 162 -7.51 -8.74 -11.17
CA ASN A 162 -6.46 -9.59 -11.75
C ASN A 162 -6.75 -11.05 -11.42
N ALA A 163 -6.41 -11.95 -12.32
CA ALA A 163 -6.47 -13.38 -12.05
C ALA A 163 -5.51 -13.72 -10.89
N GLY A 164 -6.00 -14.46 -9.91
CA GLY A 164 -5.25 -14.84 -8.71
C GLY A 164 -5.07 -13.72 -7.67
N GLY A 165 -5.63 -12.54 -7.89
CA GLY A 165 -5.61 -11.43 -6.92
C GLY A 165 -6.76 -11.50 -5.91
N SER A 166 -6.77 -10.57 -4.92
CA SER A 166 -7.74 -10.58 -3.81
C SER A 166 -9.19 -10.63 -4.28
N SER A 167 -9.57 -9.83 -5.31
CA SER A 167 -10.94 -9.84 -5.85
C SER A 167 -11.30 -11.15 -6.54
N ASP A 168 -10.35 -11.83 -7.20
CA ASP A 168 -10.56 -13.15 -7.80
C ASP A 168 -10.74 -14.21 -6.72
N ILE A 169 -9.89 -14.20 -5.69
CA ILE A 169 -10.00 -15.13 -4.56
C ILE A 169 -11.35 -14.97 -3.86
N ALA A 170 -11.77 -13.73 -3.55
CA ALA A 170 -13.07 -13.45 -2.94
C ALA A 170 -14.24 -13.94 -3.80
N THR A 171 -14.20 -13.64 -5.11
CA THR A 171 -15.22 -14.07 -6.08
C THR A 171 -15.33 -15.59 -6.14
N ARG A 172 -14.18 -16.28 -6.30
CA ARG A 172 -14.13 -17.75 -6.38
C ARG A 172 -14.60 -18.42 -5.07
N ALA A 173 -14.22 -17.84 -3.92
CA ALA A 173 -14.68 -18.32 -2.62
C ALA A 173 -16.20 -18.20 -2.49
N ALA A 174 -16.78 -17.06 -2.89
CA ALA A 174 -18.23 -16.85 -2.89
C ALA A 174 -18.98 -17.84 -3.81
N LEU A 175 -18.47 -18.04 -5.03
CA LEU A 175 -19.05 -18.98 -6.00
C LEU A 175 -19.01 -20.42 -5.46
N LYS A 176 -17.86 -20.86 -4.93
CA LYS A 176 -17.70 -22.21 -4.34
C LYS A 176 -18.61 -22.42 -3.13
N ALA A 177 -18.74 -21.42 -2.25
CA ALA A 177 -19.63 -21.49 -1.09
C ALA A 177 -21.11 -21.65 -1.49
N ALA A 178 -21.49 -21.13 -2.67
CA ALA A 178 -22.83 -21.29 -3.23
C ALA A 178 -22.99 -22.54 -4.13
N GLY A 179 -21.98 -23.41 -4.20
CA GLY A 179 -22.03 -24.65 -4.98
C GLY A 179 -21.77 -24.49 -6.48
N LEU A 180 -21.24 -23.33 -6.91
CA LEU A 180 -20.82 -23.11 -8.29
C LEU A 180 -19.31 -23.41 -8.46
N ASP A 181 -18.96 -24.07 -9.56
CA ASP A 181 -17.58 -24.26 -9.97
C ASP A 181 -17.12 -22.99 -10.73
N PRO A 182 -16.20 -22.18 -10.16
CA PRO A 182 -15.79 -20.91 -10.78
C PRO A 182 -15.05 -21.07 -12.11
N ASP A 183 -14.58 -22.28 -12.42
CA ASP A 183 -13.85 -22.56 -13.67
C ASP A 183 -14.75 -23.18 -14.76
N LYS A 184 -15.98 -23.59 -14.41
CA LYS A 184 -16.92 -24.24 -15.34
C LYS A 184 -18.27 -23.54 -15.45
N ASP A 185 -18.76 -23.01 -14.32
CA ASP A 185 -20.14 -22.48 -14.24
C ASP A 185 -20.21 -20.99 -14.58
N VAL A 186 -19.09 -20.25 -14.55
CA VAL A 186 -19.02 -18.82 -14.86
C VAL A 186 -17.82 -18.52 -15.78
N ILE A 187 -17.78 -17.32 -16.36
CA ILE A 187 -16.65 -16.82 -17.14
C ILE A 187 -15.97 -15.73 -16.34
N ILE A 188 -14.82 -16.05 -15.71
CA ILE A 188 -14.04 -15.06 -14.98
C ILE A 188 -13.30 -14.16 -15.99
N VAL A 189 -13.46 -12.82 -15.82
CA VAL A 189 -12.86 -11.79 -16.69
C VAL A 189 -11.98 -10.88 -15.88
N ALA A 190 -10.68 -10.85 -16.14
CA ALA A 190 -9.77 -9.89 -15.55
C ALA A 190 -9.89 -8.52 -16.25
N VAL A 191 -10.21 -7.46 -15.49
CA VAL A 191 -10.47 -6.11 -16.01
C VAL A 191 -9.41 -5.09 -15.59
N GLY A 192 -8.41 -5.48 -14.81
CA GLY A 192 -7.19 -4.73 -14.53
C GLY A 192 -7.15 -4.03 -13.18
N SER A 193 -8.23 -3.40 -12.73
CA SER A 193 -8.25 -2.67 -11.44
C SER A 193 -9.64 -2.65 -10.81
N HIS A 194 -9.73 -2.16 -9.57
CA HIS A 194 -11.02 -1.93 -8.91
C HIS A 194 -11.89 -0.97 -9.74
N ALA A 195 -11.39 0.23 -10.03
CA ALA A 195 -12.14 1.22 -10.82
C ALA A 195 -12.59 0.69 -12.20
N ASN A 196 -11.76 -0.12 -12.87
CA ASN A 196 -12.15 -0.74 -14.14
C ASN A 196 -13.29 -1.76 -13.96
N ARG A 197 -13.31 -2.48 -12.82
CA ARG A 197 -14.37 -3.44 -12.52
C ARG A 197 -15.70 -2.73 -12.28
N THR A 198 -15.71 -1.67 -11.48
CA THR A 198 -16.88 -0.82 -11.26
C THR A 198 -17.39 -0.24 -12.58
N ALA A 199 -16.50 0.31 -13.42
CA ALA A 199 -16.84 0.81 -14.74
C ALA A 199 -17.41 -0.27 -15.68
N ALA A 200 -16.84 -1.48 -15.65
CA ALA A 200 -17.31 -2.62 -16.44
C ALA A 200 -18.70 -3.10 -16.02
N LEU A 201 -18.99 -3.08 -14.71
CA LEU A 201 -20.31 -3.34 -14.15
C LEU A 201 -21.33 -2.28 -14.62
N LEU A 202 -21.00 -1.00 -14.48
CA LEU A 202 -21.86 0.11 -14.93
C LEU A 202 -22.13 0.06 -16.43
N ALA A 203 -21.15 -0.31 -17.23
CA ALA A 203 -21.27 -0.45 -18.69
C ALA A 203 -21.99 -1.73 -19.12
N GLY A 204 -22.24 -2.68 -18.22
CA GLY A 204 -22.82 -4.00 -18.55
C GLY A 204 -21.91 -4.90 -19.37
N SER A 205 -20.60 -4.65 -19.42
CA SER A 205 -19.63 -5.51 -20.11
C SER A 205 -19.27 -6.78 -19.32
N ILE A 206 -19.53 -6.78 -18.01
CA ILE A 206 -19.57 -7.93 -17.11
C ILE A 206 -20.92 -8.01 -16.42
N ASP A 207 -21.35 -9.22 -16.06
CA ASP A 207 -22.66 -9.47 -15.45
C ASP A 207 -22.62 -9.35 -13.93
N ALA A 208 -21.46 -9.61 -13.30
CA ALA A 208 -21.26 -9.47 -11.87
C ALA A 208 -19.80 -9.16 -11.54
N GLY A 209 -19.55 -8.70 -10.30
CA GLY A 209 -18.22 -8.46 -9.74
C GLY A 209 -18.32 -8.00 -8.30
N VAL A 210 -17.25 -8.24 -7.54
CA VAL A 210 -17.19 -7.75 -6.16
C VAL A 210 -16.87 -6.25 -6.15
N ASP A 211 -17.44 -5.52 -5.19
CA ASP A 211 -17.18 -4.09 -4.99
C ASP A 211 -17.36 -3.71 -3.52
N ASP A 212 -16.92 -2.53 -3.11
CA ASP A 212 -16.97 -2.05 -1.74
C ASP A 212 -17.21 -0.52 -1.68
N PRO A 213 -17.69 0.00 -0.52
CA PRO A 213 -17.89 1.44 -0.37
C PRO A 213 -16.57 2.23 -0.50
N PRO A 214 -16.60 3.46 -1.08
CA PRO A 214 -17.79 4.18 -1.55
C PRO A 214 -18.16 3.93 -3.02
N GLU A 215 -17.38 3.18 -3.81
CA GLU A 215 -17.65 2.97 -5.24
C GLU A 215 -18.94 2.18 -5.50
N ASP A 216 -19.27 1.24 -4.61
CA ASP A 216 -20.50 0.43 -4.72
C ASP A 216 -21.76 1.29 -4.77
N LEU A 217 -21.71 2.53 -4.26
CA LEU A 217 -22.83 3.46 -4.32
C LEU A 217 -23.26 3.79 -5.77
N GLU A 218 -22.31 3.87 -6.70
CA GLU A 218 -22.61 4.10 -8.11
C GLU A 218 -23.34 2.89 -8.72
N LEU A 219 -22.98 1.68 -8.30
CA LEU A 219 -23.65 0.44 -8.71
C LEU A 219 -25.09 0.40 -8.18
N VAL A 220 -25.29 0.77 -6.90
CA VAL A 220 -26.61 0.85 -6.28
C VAL A 220 -27.49 1.91 -6.98
N LYS A 221 -26.96 3.12 -7.23
CA LYS A 221 -27.66 4.17 -7.97
C LYS A 221 -28.04 3.73 -9.39
N ALA A 222 -27.19 2.93 -10.04
CA ALA A 222 -27.48 2.35 -11.34
C ALA A 222 -28.48 1.18 -11.28
N GLY A 223 -28.87 0.74 -10.08
CA GLY A 223 -29.86 -0.32 -9.83
C GLY A 223 -29.29 -1.74 -9.98
N LEU A 224 -27.99 -1.93 -9.77
CA LEU A 224 -27.41 -3.25 -9.64
C LEU A 224 -27.75 -3.84 -8.25
N ASN A 225 -27.80 -5.17 -8.16
CA ASN A 225 -28.14 -5.86 -6.93
C ASN A 225 -26.88 -6.37 -6.22
N ALA A 226 -26.76 -6.10 -4.92
CA ALA A 226 -25.82 -6.83 -4.05
C ALA A 226 -26.43 -8.21 -3.76
N ILE A 227 -25.89 -9.25 -4.37
CA ILE A 227 -26.42 -10.63 -4.26
C ILE A 227 -25.72 -11.45 -3.18
N VAL A 228 -24.54 -11.03 -2.72
CA VAL A 228 -23.81 -11.58 -1.57
C VAL A 228 -23.10 -10.45 -0.84
N ASP A 229 -23.16 -10.46 0.48
CA ASP A 229 -22.34 -9.62 1.36
C ASP A 229 -21.25 -10.48 2.03
N LEU A 230 -20.02 -10.41 1.51
CA LEU A 230 -18.87 -11.15 2.03
C LEU A 230 -18.31 -10.50 3.30
N ALA A 231 -18.42 -9.18 3.42
CA ALA A 231 -17.89 -8.45 4.56
C ALA A 231 -18.61 -8.83 5.86
N SER A 232 -19.94 -8.98 5.79
CA SER A 232 -20.74 -9.40 6.95
C SER A 232 -20.41 -10.81 7.43
N GLN A 233 -19.86 -11.67 6.58
CA GLN A 233 -19.47 -13.04 6.92
C GLN A 233 -18.16 -13.10 7.72
N LYS A 234 -17.40 -11.99 7.79
CA LYS A 234 -16.11 -11.90 8.52
C LYS A 234 -15.13 -13.01 8.17
N LEU A 235 -15.15 -13.48 6.92
CA LEU A 235 -14.24 -14.51 6.46
C LEU A 235 -12.80 -13.98 6.46
N PRO A 236 -11.85 -14.66 7.13
CA PRO A 236 -10.47 -14.22 7.18
C PRO A 236 -9.85 -14.14 5.79
N ALA A 237 -9.23 -13.00 5.46
CA ALA A 237 -8.55 -12.78 4.21
C ALA A 237 -7.30 -11.92 4.39
N ALA A 238 -6.23 -12.21 3.66
CA ALA A 238 -5.11 -11.29 3.49
C ALA A 238 -5.43 -10.36 2.31
N ASN A 239 -6.50 -9.53 2.48
CA ASN A 239 -7.04 -8.75 1.36
C ASN A 239 -6.12 -7.61 0.97
N THR A 240 -5.61 -6.84 1.95
CA THR A 240 -4.65 -5.75 1.71
C THR A 240 -3.57 -5.77 2.77
N GLY A 241 -2.45 -6.37 2.42
CA GLY A 241 -1.29 -6.52 3.30
C GLY A 241 -0.27 -5.42 3.13
N VAL A 242 0.46 -5.09 4.20
CA VAL A 242 1.69 -4.30 4.18
C VAL A 242 2.85 -5.26 3.96
N ILE A 243 3.39 -5.25 2.75
CA ILE A 243 4.28 -6.28 2.22
C ILE A 243 5.61 -5.69 1.81
N MET A 244 6.68 -6.41 2.06
CA MET A 244 8.05 -6.05 1.67
C MET A 244 8.91 -7.28 1.40
N GLN A 245 10.05 -7.07 0.79
CA GLN A 245 11.06 -8.13 0.68
C GLN A 245 11.70 -8.40 2.04
N ARG A 246 11.95 -9.66 2.39
CA ARG A 246 12.58 -10.05 3.66
C ARG A 246 13.97 -9.43 3.83
N THR A 247 14.72 -9.26 2.76
CA THR A 247 16.01 -8.60 2.78
C THR A 247 15.89 -7.15 3.25
N TYR A 248 14.88 -6.41 2.77
CA TYR A 248 14.61 -5.05 3.24
C TYR A 248 14.19 -5.03 4.70
N LEU A 249 13.25 -5.91 5.10
CA LEU A 249 12.78 -6.04 6.48
C LEU A 249 13.95 -6.27 7.45
N ASN A 250 14.83 -7.22 7.14
CA ASN A 250 15.95 -7.59 8.01
C ASN A 250 16.97 -6.46 8.17
N ALA A 251 17.19 -5.68 7.11
CA ALA A 251 18.12 -4.55 7.11
C ALA A 251 17.55 -3.26 7.74
N ASN A 252 16.21 -3.14 7.88
CA ASN A 252 15.53 -1.88 8.21
C ASN A 252 14.45 -2.06 9.29
N LYS A 253 14.68 -2.90 10.30
CA LYS A 253 13.67 -3.26 11.32
C LYS A 253 13.04 -2.05 12.02
N ASP A 254 13.85 -1.04 12.37
CA ASP A 254 13.37 0.17 13.04
C ASP A 254 12.44 0.99 12.11
N THR A 255 12.77 1.06 10.82
CA THR A 255 11.94 1.72 9.81
C THR A 255 10.61 0.99 9.61
N VAL A 256 10.65 -0.34 9.57
CA VAL A 256 9.44 -1.18 9.45
C VAL A 256 8.57 -1.03 10.70
N GLN A 257 9.18 -1.02 11.90
CA GLN A 257 8.45 -0.78 13.14
C GLN A 257 7.78 0.60 13.14
N ALA A 258 8.50 1.65 12.76
CA ALA A 258 7.95 3.00 12.68
C ALA A 258 6.79 3.09 11.65
N TYR A 259 6.87 2.34 10.55
CA TYR A 259 5.79 2.28 9.56
C TYR A 259 4.55 1.59 10.13
N VAL A 260 4.70 0.43 10.77
CA VAL A 260 3.60 -0.31 11.43
C VAL A 260 2.97 0.52 12.56
N ASP A 261 3.79 1.19 13.36
CA ASP A 261 3.34 2.11 14.42
C ASP A 261 2.49 3.24 13.85
N SER A 262 2.97 3.84 12.75
CA SER A 262 2.24 4.94 12.07
C SER A 262 0.87 4.49 11.60
N LEU A 263 0.74 3.29 11.03
CA LEU A 263 -0.55 2.75 10.61
C LEU A 263 -1.48 2.47 11.80
N THR A 264 -0.95 1.92 12.89
CA THR A 264 -1.71 1.63 14.11
C THR A 264 -2.24 2.93 14.73
N ILE A 265 -1.38 3.96 14.86
CA ILE A 265 -1.75 5.29 15.37
C ILE A 265 -2.74 5.97 14.43
N ALA A 266 -2.52 5.89 13.11
CA ALA A 266 -3.43 6.47 12.11
C ALA A 266 -4.84 5.89 12.23
N ARG A 267 -4.95 4.57 12.33
CA ARG A 267 -6.24 3.90 12.52
C ARG A 267 -6.95 4.35 13.80
N LEU A 268 -6.20 4.51 14.92
CA LEU A 268 -6.75 5.05 16.17
C LEU A 268 -7.22 6.50 16.00
N LYS A 269 -6.40 7.35 15.37
CA LYS A 269 -6.77 8.75 15.08
C LYS A 269 -8.00 8.83 14.15
N MET A 270 -8.12 7.98 13.13
CA MET A 270 -9.30 7.89 12.25
C MET A 270 -10.56 7.59 13.05
N LYS A 271 -10.49 6.68 14.04
CA LYS A 271 -11.63 6.36 14.91
C LYS A 271 -12.08 7.56 15.76
N ALA A 272 -11.15 8.40 16.19
CA ALA A 272 -11.43 9.57 17.00
C ALA A 272 -11.87 10.80 16.17
N ASP A 273 -11.49 10.86 14.88
CA ASP A 273 -11.74 11.99 13.97
C ASP A 273 -12.41 11.50 12.67
N LYS A 274 -13.71 11.16 12.74
CA LYS A 274 -14.49 10.73 11.57
C LYS A 274 -14.46 11.79 10.47
N ALA A 275 -14.60 13.07 10.81
CA ALA A 275 -14.63 14.14 9.81
C ALA A 275 -13.28 14.27 9.07
N GLY A 276 -12.16 14.24 9.80
CA GLY A 276 -10.84 14.25 9.17
C GLY A 276 -10.54 13.00 8.37
N ALA A 277 -11.05 11.84 8.78
CA ALA A 277 -10.91 10.59 8.06
C ALA A 277 -11.70 10.63 6.74
N THR A 278 -12.99 10.99 6.78
CA THR A 278 -13.84 11.08 5.58
C THR A 278 -13.36 12.14 4.60
N ALA A 279 -12.79 13.26 5.10
CA ALA A 279 -12.17 14.28 4.22
C ALA A 279 -10.98 13.71 3.43
N VAL A 280 -10.15 12.86 4.05
CA VAL A 280 -9.06 12.17 3.35
C VAL A 280 -9.63 11.21 2.31
N LEU A 281 -10.64 10.40 2.67
CA LEU A 281 -11.29 9.49 1.74
C LEU A 281 -11.83 10.23 0.52
N GLY A 282 -12.61 11.30 0.75
CA GLY A 282 -13.18 12.14 -0.31
C GLY A 282 -12.13 12.74 -1.25
N LYS A 283 -10.95 13.10 -0.73
CA LYS A 283 -9.83 13.59 -1.53
C LYS A 283 -9.34 12.54 -2.54
N TYR A 284 -9.13 11.30 -2.11
CA TYR A 284 -8.59 10.22 -2.96
C TYR A 284 -9.61 9.72 -3.97
N PHE A 285 -10.87 9.56 -3.54
CA PHE A 285 -11.97 9.14 -4.42
C PHE A 285 -12.56 10.27 -5.26
N LYS A 286 -12.23 11.55 -4.96
CA LYS A 286 -12.83 12.74 -5.58
C LYS A 286 -14.35 12.78 -5.38
N ILE A 287 -14.84 12.33 -4.24
CA ILE A 287 -16.25 12.30 -3.83
C ILE A 287 -16.48 13.41 -2.81
N THR A 288 -17.60 14.12 -2.98
CA THR A 288 -18.05 15.18 -2.05
C THR A 288 -19.37 14.83 -1.35
N ASP A 289 -20.01 13.71 -1.70
CA ASP A 289 -21.21 13.20 -1.05
C ASP A 289 -20.87 12.69 0.36
N GLN A 290 -21.17 13.49 1.38
CA GLN A 290 -20.84 13.21 2.77
C GLN A 290 -21.54 11.94 3.25
N SER A 291 -22.75 11.63 2.77
CA SER A 291 -23.47 10.41 3.17
C SER A 291 -22.75 9.15 2.67
N ALA A 292 -22.23 9.20 1.44
CA ALA A 292 -21.41 8.12 0.89
C ALA A 292 -20.11 7.91 1.68
N LEU A 293 -19.44 9.02 2.02
CA LEU A 293 -18.19 9.00 2.78
C LEU A 293 -18.42 8.48 4.22
N ASP A 294 -19.51 8.90 4.86
CA ASP A 294 -19.89 8.43 6.19
C ASP A 294 -20.25 6.94 6.19
N GLY A 295 -20.96 6.48 5.17
CA GLY A 295 -21.28 5.06 4.98
C GLY A 295 -20.03 4.21 4.78
N ALA A 296 -19.07 4.68 3.96
CA ALA A 296 -17.79 4.03 3.79
C ALA A 296 -16.98 3.98 5.12
N TYR A 297 -16.98 5.09 5.87
CA TYR A 297 -16.33 5.12 7.18
C TYR A 297 -16.93 4.08 8.12
N ASP A 298 -18.24 4.08 8.27
CA ASP A 298 -18.92 3.15 9.19
C ASP A 298 -18.67 1.69 8.78
N PHE A 299 -18.68 1.40 7.48
CA PHE A 299 -18.37 0.08 6.95
C PHE A 299 -16.92 -0.34 7.27
N PHE A 300 -15.91 0.46 6.88
CA PHE A 300 -14.52 0.06 7.07
C PHE A 300 -14.09 0.04 8.53
N MET A 301 -14.51 1.02 9.33
CA MET A 301 -14.10 1.12 10.73
C MET A 301 -14.78 0.08 11.63
N ASN A 302 -16.00 -0.39 11.29
CA ASN A 302 -16.75 -1.33 12.12
C ASN A 302 -16.77 -2.75 11.55
N GLU A 303 -16.71 -2.90 10.19
CA GLU A 303 -16.85 -4.20 9.56
C GLU A 303 -15.53 -4.78 9.05
N VAL A 304 -14.56 -3.96 8.66
CA VAL A 304 -13.35 -4.43 7.98
C VAL A 304 -12.13 -4.35 8.87
N THR A 305 -11.76 -3.15 9.32
CA THR A 305 -10.50 -2.96 10.04
C THR A 305 -10.62 -3.26 11.53
N VAL A 306 -9.50 -3.61 12.15
CA VAL A 306 -9.38 -3.96 13.57
C VAL A 306 -8.34 -3.06 14.25
N PRO A 307 -8.36 -2.90 15.61
CA PRO A 307 -7.41 -2.03 16.33
C PRO A 307 -5.94 -2.34 16.05
N TYR A 308 -5.61 -3.64 15.98
CA TYR A 308 -4.26 -4.13 15.68
C TYR A 308 -4.32 -5.00 14.43
N LEU A 309 -3.60 -4.58 13.40
CA LEU A 309 -3.67 -5.08 12.02
C LEU A 309 -2.83 -6.35 11.82
N TYR A 310 -3.05 -7.36 12.65
CA TYR A 310 -2.24 -8.57 12.62
C TYR A 310 -2.36 -9.35 11.31
N PRO A 311 -1.22 -9.70 10.68
CA PRO A 311 -1.21 -10.74 9.68
C PRO A 311 -1.39 -12.10 10.37
N ASP A 312 -2.14 -13.01 9.74
CA ASP A 312 -2.37 -14.36 10.28
C ASP A 312 -2.41 -15.41 9.17
N VAL A 313 -1.97 -16.63 9.50
CA VAL A 313 -1.94 -17.77 8.57
C VAL A 313 -3.34 -18.09 8.03
N VAL A 314 -4.36 -18.01 8.89
CA VAL A 314 -5.75 -18.32 8.51
C VAL A 314 -6.26 -17.42 7.37
N GLN A 315 -5.72 -16.20 7.22
CA GLN A 315 -6.11 -15.24 6.20
C GLN A 315 -5.68 -15.67 4.77
N PHE A 316 -4.82 -16.68 4.66
CA PHE A 316 -4.36 -17.23 3.37
C PHE A 316 -5.10 -18.49 2.95
N LYS A 317 -6.03 -19.01 3.77
CA LYS A 317 -6.72 -20.30 3.53
C LYS A 317 -7.32 -20.41 2.13
N ASP A 318 -8.11 -19.42 1.74
CA ASP A 318 -8.80 -19.44 0.44
C ASP A 318 -7.79 -19.24 -0.71
N ALA A 319 -6.83 -18.35 -0.56
CA ALA A 319 -5.78 -18.12 -1.55
C ALA A 319 -4.96 -19.42 -1.81
N VAL A 320 -4.55 -20.12 -0.76
CA VAL A 320 -3.84 -21.41 -0.88
C VAL A 320 -4.71 -22.45 -1.60
N SER A 321 -5.99 -22.56 -1.22
CA SER A 321 -6.91 -23.52 -1.83
C SER A 321 -7.18 -23.22 -3.32
N ILE A 322 -7.40 -21.95 -3.64
CA ILE A 322 -7.81 -21.51 -4.99
C ILE A 322 -6.60 -21.51 -5.93
N LEU A 323 -5.50 -20.88 -5.53
CA LEU A 323 -4.29 -20.80 -6.35
C LEU A 323 -3.58 -22.14 -6.46
N GLY A 324 -3.63 -22.95 -5.40
CA GLY A 324 -3.04 -24.29 -5.37
C GLY A 324 -3.64 -25.26 -6.38
N ALA A 325 -4.90 -25.07 -6.77
CA ALA A 325 -5.55 -25.88 -7.80
C ALA A 325 -4.89 -25.74 -9.17
N GLY A 326 -4.36 -24.55 -9.49
CA GLY A 326 -3.68 -24.26 -10.77
C GLY A 326 -2.15 -24.23 -10.68
N ASN A 327 -1.58 -24.12 -9.48
CA ASN A 327 -0.14 -24.00 -9.28
C ASN A 327 0.34 -24.85 -8.07
N PRO A 328 0.95 -26.04 -8.32
CA PRO A 328 1.39 -26.92 -7.23
C PRO A 328 2.51 -26.33 -6.36
N ASN A 329 3.20 -25.27 -6.82
CA ASN A 329 4.21 -24.61 -6.01
C ASN A 329 3.62 -23.80 -4.84
N ILE A 330 2.34 -23.43 -4.92
CA ILE A 330 1.62 -22.79 -3.79
C ILE A 330 1.67 -23.65 -2.52
N ALA A 331 1.47 -24.96 -2.67
CA ALA A 331 1.51 -25.91 -1.54
C ALA A 331 2.91 -26.04 -0.89
N LYS A 332 3.97 -25.59 -1.58
CA LYS A 332 5.34 -25.59 -1.05
C LYS A 332 5.68 -24.34 -0.26
N VAL A 333 4.86 -23.31 -0.34
CA VAL A 333 5.09 -22.05 0.38
C VAL A 333 4.70 -22.23 1.84
N ASP A 334 5.65 -22.01 2.73
CA ASP A 334 5.41 -21.98 4.16
C ASP A 334 4.81 -20.62 4.56
N ILE A 335 3.49 -20.57 4.74
CA ILE A 335 2.75 -19.35 5.08
C ILE A 335 3.23 -18.75 6.41
N THR A 336 3.72 -19.58 7.36
CA THR A 336 4.21 -19.07 8.64
C THR A 336 5.44 -18.19 8.46
N LYS A 337 6.22 -18.41 7.40
CA LYS A 337 7.35 -17.56 7.02
C LYS A 337 6.95 -16.34 6.20
N MET A 338 5.76 -16.34 5.59
CA MET A 338 5.25 -15.17 4.85
C MET A 338 4.71 -14.07 5.76
N ILE A 339 4.56 -14.31 7.04
CA ILE A 339 4.03 -13.32 8.00
C ILE A 339 5.07 -13.03 9.08
N ASP A 340 5.11 -11.77 9.53
CA ASP A 340 5.86 -11.39 10.72
C ASP A 340 4.95 -10.55 11.64
N ARG A 341 4.54 -11.15 12.75
CA ARG A 341 3.63 -10.55 13.74
C ARG A 341 4.36 -9.69 14.77
N THR A 342 5.69 -9.75 14.82
CA THR A 342 6.48 -9.13 15.90
C THR A 342 6.34 -7.62 15.95
N PHE A 343 6.24 -6.96 14.79
CA PHE A 343 6.06 -5.51 14.69
C PHE A 343 4.70 -5.06 15.24
N MET A 344 3.64 -5.80 14.91
CA MET A 344 2.30 -5.50 15.41
C MET A 344 2.17 -5.86 16.91
N GLN A 345 2.84 -6.94 17.35
CA GLN A 345 2.92 -7.29 18.77
C GLN A 345 3.59 -6.16 19.56
N SER A 346 4.72 -5.65 19.06
CA SER A 346 5.40 -4.49 19.66
C SER A 346 4.50 -3.25 19.74
N ALA A 347 3.70 -2.97 18.69
CA ALA A 347 2.73 -1.87 18.71
C ALA A 347 1.62 -2.10 19.76
N GLN A 348 1.15 -3.33 19.92
CA GLN A 348 0.15 -3.71 20.92
C GLN A 348 0.69 -3.61 22.35
N ASP A 349 1.90 -4.10 22.60
CA ASP A 349 2.54 -4.04 23.92
C ASP A 349 2.71 -2.59 24.40
N ARG A 350 2.93 -1.68 23.46
CA ARG A 350 2.98 -0.21 23.69
C ARG A 350 1.61 0.48 23.64
N LYS A 351 0.52 -0.27 23.42
CA LYS A 351 -0.88 0.21 23.40
C LYS A 351 -1.14 1.32 22.36
N LEU A 352 -0.50 1.24 21.19
CA LEU A 352 -0.62 2.29 20.17
C LEU A 352 -1.99 2.31 19.46
N GLY A 353 -2.75 1.22 19.54
CA GLY A 353 -4.09 1.09 18.93
C GLY A 353 -5.26 1.44 19.85
N GLY A 354 -4.95 1.85 21.08
CA GLY A 354 -5.93 2.21 22.13
C GLY A 354 -6.25 1.05 23.06
#